data_d1b0daf8bda18ad9870846ce51e98b73
#
_entry.id   d1b0daf8bda18ad9870846ce51e98b73
#
_cell.length_a   1.000
_cell.length_b   1.000
_cell.length_c   1.000
_cell.angle_alpha   90.00
_cell.angle_beta   90.00
_cell.angle_gamma   90.00
#
_symmetry.space_group_name_H-M   'P 1'
#
loop_
_entity.id
_entity.type
_entity.pdbx_description
1 polymer ?
#
loop_
_entity_poly.entity_id
_entity_poly.type
_entity_poly.pdbx_seq_one_letter_code
_entity_poly.pdbx_strand_id
1 'polypeptide(L)'
;MSAPLPKTITRELKFKNGTAIGTSNRWHKGQYCSILTEGGIVGCGIYDLKTAAEFDLAIAICKGTPAKPLVDPEDLFDSKIIGVTPKAESMGIHTGVTGREAVELMLKSQSSQPSASSHASK
;
A
#
# COMPACT_ATOMS: atom_id res chain seq x y z
N MET A 1 10.32 13.34 32.65
CA MET A 1 9.85 12.12 32.00
C MET A 1 9.74 12.33 30.52
N SER A 2 10.39 11.49 29.74
CA SER A 2 10.37 11.67 28.30
C SER A 2 9.13 11.02 27.70
N ALA A 3 8.67 11.59 26.59
CA ALA A 3 7.56 11.01 25.85
C ALA A 3 8.01 9.71 25.17
N PRO A 4 7.09 8.77 24.95
CA PRO A 4 7.44 7.56 24.20
C PRO A 4 7.85 7.92 22.77
N LEU A 5 8.74 7.14 22.23
CA LEU A 5 9.15 7.31 20.84
C LEU A 5 8.07 6.78 19.91
N PRO A 6 8.00 7.33 18.70
CA PRO A 6 7.17 6.71 17.67
C PRO A 6 7.63 5.28 17.41
N LYS A 7 6.73 4.47 16.86
CA LYS A 7 7.00 3.07 16.61
C LYS A 7 6.70 2.71 15.16
N THR A 8 7.63 2.03 14.52
CA THR A 8 7.44 1.51 13.17
C THR A 8 7.63 0.00 13.22
N ILE A 9 6.66 -0.72 12.68
CA ILE A 9 6.70 -2.18 12.60
C ILE A 9 6.62 -2.56 11.14
N THR A 10 7.47 -3.50 10.73
CA THR A 10 7.40 -4.06 9.37
C THR A 10 7.32 -5.57 9.48
N ARG A 11 6.62 -6.18 8.51
CA ARG A 11 6.55 -7.64 8.44
C ARG A 11 6.22 -8.09 7.04
N GLU A 12 6.64 -9.30 6.73
CA GLU A 12 6.30 -9.91 5.46
C GLU A 12 4.85 -10.36 5.46
N LEU A 13 4.17 -10.11 4.36
CA LEU A 13 2.79 -10.55 4.17
C LEU A 13 2.76 -11.40 2.92
N LYS A 14 2.21 -12.61 3.04
CA LYS A 14 2.14 -13.53 1.92
C LYS A 14 0.78 -13.47 1.26
N PHE A 15 0.80 -13.38 -0.05
CA PHE A 15 -0.40 -13.31 -0.88
C PHE A 15 -0.34 -14.39 -1.94
N LYS A 16 -1.44 -14.58 -2.62
CA LYS A 16 -1.51 -15.58 -3.68
C LYS A 16 -0.47 -15.30 -4.78
N ASN A 17 -0.29 -14.05 -5.14
CA ASN A 17 0.59 -13.68 -6.26
C ASN A 17 2.00 -13.28 -5.83
N GLY A 18 2.33 -13.40 -4.56
CA GLY A 18 3.68 -13.07 -4.11
C GLY A 18 3.72 -12.60 -2.67
N THR A 19 4.84 -11.97 -2.31
CA THR A 19 5.08 -11.47 -0.96
C THR A 19 5.22 -9.96 -0.99
N ALA A 20 4.66 -9.30 0.01
CA ALA A 20 4.74 -7.86 0.17
C ALA A 20 5.22 -7.53 1.57
N ILE A 21 5.54 -6.27 1.81
CA ILE A 21 5.94 -5.79 3.14
C ILE A 21 4.82 -4.94 3.71
N GLY A 22 4.30 -5.34 4.86
CA GLY A 22 3.34 -4.53 5.58
C GLY A 22 4.04 -3.63 6.58
N THR A 23 3.58 -2.39 6.69
CA THR A 23 4.13 -1.45 7.67
C THR A 23 3.02 -0.85 8.52
N SER A 24 3.34 -0.59 9.78
CA SER A 24 2.49 0.15 10.68
C SER A 24 3.34 1.19 11.37
N ASN A 25 2.91 2.44 11.31
CA ASN A 25 3.64 3.55 11.90
C ASN A 25 2.74 4.24 12.91
N ARG A 26 3.23 4.39 14.14
CA ARG A 26 2.42 4.94 15.23
C ARG A 26 3.18 6.00 15.98
N TRP A 27 2.47 7.04 16.37
CA TRP A 27 2.98 8.10 17.23
C TRP A 27 1.84 8.57 18.12
N HIS A 28 2.13 9.58 18.93
CA HIS A 28 1.09 10.08 19.84
C HIS A 28 -0.12 10.58 19.04
N LYS A 29 -1.26 9.90 19.22
CA LYS A 29 -2.55 10.26 18.62
C LYS A 29 -2.62 10.08 17.10
N GLY A 30 -1.69 9.35 16.52
CA GLY A 30 -1.75 9.12 15.08
C GLY A 30 -1.16 7.79 14.66
N GLN A 31 -1.51 7.38 13.46
CA GLN A 31 -0.97 6.15 12.87
C GLN A 31 -1.21 6.17 11.37
N TYR A 32 -0.41 5.41 10.65
CA TYR A 32 -0.70 5.09 9.26
C TYR A 32 -0.09 3.71 8.95
N CYS A 33 -0.64 3.08 7.93
CA CYS A 33 -0.17 1.75 7.53
C CYS A 33 -0.14 1.65 6.02
N SER A 34 0.64 0.69 5.53
CA SER A 34 0.76 0.48 4.10
C SER A 34 1.21 -0.95 3.81
N ILE A 35 1.01 -1.35 2.56
CA ILE A 35 1.53 -2.60 2.02
C ILE A 35 2.36 -2.23 0.82
N LEU A 36 3.65 -2.57 0.87
CA LEU A 36 4.61 -2.19 -0.16
C LEU A 36 4.90 -3.37 -1.06
N THR A 37 4.79 -3.16 -2.36
CA THR A 37 5.22 -4.12 -3.37
C THR A 37 6.22 -3.43 -4.29
N GLU A 38 6.94 -4.19 -5.08
CA GLU A 38 7.80 -3.57 -6.10
C GLU A 38 6.98 -2.81 -7.13
N GLY A 39 5.73 -3.23 -7.35
CA GLY A 39 4.87 -2.59 -8.33
C GLY A 39 4.15 -1.36 -7.83
N GLY A 40 4.03 -1.19 -6.52
CA GLY A 40 3.31 -0.04 -5.98
C GLY A 40 2.97 -0.21 -4.51
N ILE A 41 2.15 0.70 -4.01
CA ILE A 41 1.79 0.77 -2.60
C ILE A 41 0.28 0.80 -2.44
N VAL A 42 -0.24 0.00 -1.50
CA VAL A 42 -1.61 0.13 -1.02
C VAL A 42 -1.50 0.73 0.38
N GLY A 43 -2.10 1.88 0.60
CA GLY A 43 -1.96 2.56 1.87
C GLY A 43 -3.24 3.15 2.39
N CYS A 44 -3.16 3.75 3.57
CA CYS A 44 -4.29 4.50 4.11
C CYS A 44 -4.36 5.87 3.44
N GLY A 45 -5.35 6.67 3.82
CA GLY A 45 -5.62 7.93 3.14
C GLY A 45 -4.60 9.04 3.37
N ILE A 46 -3.49 8.75 4.06
CA ILE A 46 -2.47 9.77 4.30
C ILE A 46 -1.67 10.11 3.04
N TYR A 47 -1.67 9.22 2.05
CA TYR A 47 -0.86 9.44 0.84
C TYR A 47 -1.51 10.45 -0.09
N ASP A 48 -0.67 11.27 -0.72
CA ASP A 48 -1.11 12.28 -1.66
C ASP A 48 -1.02 11.72 -3.08
N LEU A 49 -2.17 11.39 -3.63
CA LEU A 49 -2.25 10.79 -4.96
C LEU A 49 -1.77 11.73 -6.06
N LYS A 50 -2.00 13.02 -5.89
CA LYS A 50 -1.60 13.99 -6.91
C LYS A 50 -0.07 14.01 -7.05
N THR A 51 0.62 14.10 -5.93
CA THR A 51 2.08 14.10 -5.95
C THR A 51 2.62 12.78 -6.47
N ALA A 52 2.03 11.66 -6.03
CA ALA A 52 2.45 10.35 -6.51
C ALA A 52 2.29 10.23 -8.02
N ALA A 53 1.22 10.79 -8.57
CA ALA A 53 0.99 10.76 -10.01
C ALA A 53 2.06 11.52 -10.78
N GLU A 54 2.57 12.61 -10.21
CA GLU A 54 3.64 13.39 -10.85
C GLU A 54 4.92 12.58 -11.01
N PHE A 55 5.12 11.60 -10.13
CA PHE A 55 6.29 10.72 -10.18
C PHE A 55 5.99 9.37 -10.82
N ASP A 56 4.81 9.24 -11.46
CA ASP A 56 4.38 8.01 -12.12
C ASP A 56 4.38 6.80 -11.18
N LEU A 57 3.93 7.02 -9.95
CA LEU A 57 3.89 5.96 -8.94
C LEU A 57 2.52 5.30 -8.91
N ALA A 58 2.51 4.00 -8.66
CA ALA A 58 1.25 3.26 -8.49
C ALA A 58 0.90 3.25 -7.01
N ILE A 59 -0.12 4.02 -6.64
CA ILE A 59 -0.60 4.07 -5.27
C ILE A 59 -2.12 3.96 -5.27
N ALA A 60 -2.62 3.08 -4.41
CA ALA A 60 -4.06 2.94 -4.16
C ALA A 60 -4.30 3.16 -2.68
N ILE A 61 -5.28 3.95 -2.32
CA ILE A 61 -5.54 4.28 -0.92
C ILE A 61 -6.89 3.78 -0.47
N CYS A 62 -6.92 3.38 0.81
CA CYS A 62 -8.13 3.03 1.53
C CYS A 62 -8.38 4.09 2.58
N LYS A 63 -9.59 4.12 3.12
CA LYS A 63 -9.93 5.06 4.17
C LYS A 63 -10.59 4.32 5.33
N GLY A 64 -10.08 4.58 6.53
CA GLY A 64 -10.73 4.09 7.74
C GLY A 64 -11.76 5.08 8.23
N THR A 65 -12.44 4.73 9.31
CA THR A 65 -13.37 5.60 9.98
C THR A 65 -12.91 5.77 11.42
N PRO A 66 -13.43 6.79 12.15
CA PRO A 66 -13.08 6.90 13.57
C PRO A 66 -13.43 5.65 14.38
N ALA A 67 -14.51 4.94 14.00
CA ALA A 67 -14.90 3.70 14.68
C ALA A 67 -14.02 2.52 14.27
N LYS A 68 -13.45 2.54 13.07
CA LYS A 68 -12.60 1.45 12.56
C LYS A 68 -11.43 2.04 11.80
N PRO A 69 -10.44 2.58 12.51
CA PRO A 69 -9.28 3.18 11.84
C PRO A 69 -8.38 2.12 11.21
N LEU A 70 -7.60 2.54 10.24
CA LEU A 70 -6.60 1.69 9.61
C LEU A 70 -5.30 1.85 10.38
N VAL A 71 -4.91 0.83 11.13
CA VAL A 71 -3.75 0.88 12.01
C VAL A 71 -2.66 -0.08 11.55
N ASP A 72 -3.04 -1.32 11.31
CA ASP A 72 -2.11 -2.36 10.85
C ASP A 72 -2.33 -2.64 9.37
N PRO A 73 -1.30 -3.14 8.67
CA PRO A 73 -1.44 -3.39 7.24
C PRO A 73 -2.57 -4.38 6.93
N GLU A 74 -2.85 -5.32 7.85
CA GLU A 74 -3.94 -6.26 7.64
C GLU A 74 -5.31 -5.58 7.62
N ASP A 75 -5.42 -4.40 8.23
CA ASP A 75 -6.68 -3.66 8.20
C ASP A 75 -7.02 -3.19 6.78
N LEU A 76 -6.03 -3.14 5.91
CA LEU A 76 -6.23 -2.74 4.52
C LEU A 76 -6.86 -3.85 3.67
N PHE A 77 -6.76 -5.11 4.13
CA PHE A 77 -7.19 -6.26 3.34
C PHE A 77 -8.66 -6.16 2.93
N ASP A 78 -9.54 -5.81 3.85
CA ASP A 78 -10.98 -5.77 3.60
C ASP A 78 -11.51 -4.37 3.37
N SER A 79 -10.64 -3.37 3.41
CA SER A 79 -11.04 -1.98 3.21
C SER A 79 -11.16 -1.71 1.71
N LYS A 80 -12.07 -0.81 1.34
CA LYS A 80 -12.27 -0.49 -0.06
C LYS A 80 -11.31 0.59 -0.53
N ILE A 81 -10.81 0.43 -1.74
CA ILE A 81 -9.99 1.45 -2.38
C ILE A 81 -10.89 2.65 -2.71
N ILE A 82 -10.49 3.83 -2.30
CA ILE A 82 -11.24 5.06 -2.56
C ILE A 82 -10.52 6.00 -3.52
N GLY A 83 -9.26 5.76 -3.82
CA GLY A 83 -8.52 6.58 -4.76
C GLY A 83 -7.33 5.84 -5.31
N VAL A 84 -6.96 6.15 -6.54
CA VAL A 84 -5.85 5.49 -7.23
C VAL A 84 -5.13 6.51 -8.08
N THR A 85 -3.82 6.29 -8.30
CA THR A 85 -3.08 7.06 -9.30
C THR A 85 -3.34 6.46 -10.67
N PRO A 86 -3.08 7.21 -11.76
CA PRO A 86 -3.24 6.66 -13.11
C PRO A 86 -2.41 5.39 -13.32
N LYS A 87 -1.21 5.33 -12.73
CA LYS A 87 -0.38 4.13 -12.87
C LYS A 87 -1.06 2.93 -12.23
N ALA A 88 -1.62 3.09 -11.02
CA ALA A 88 -2.34 2.01 -10.36
C ALA A 88 -3.57 1.60 -11.18
N GLU A 89 -4.27 2.56 -11.75
CA GLU A 89 -5.43 2.29 -12.57
C GLU A 89 -5.04 1.45 -13.80
N SER A 90 -3.87 1.71 -14.36
CA SER A 90 -3.38 0.95 -15.52
C SER A 90 -3.12 -0.52 -15.19
N MET A 91 -2.98 -0.83 -13.91
CA MET A 91 -2.82 -2.22 -13.45
C MET A 91 -4.15 -2.92 -13.20
N GLY A 92 -5.25 -2.25 -13.46
CA GLY A 92 -6.58 -2.80 -13.22
C GLY A 92 -7.15 -2.49 -11.84
N ILE A 93 -6.52 -1.60 -11.09
CA ILE A 93 -6.98 -1.25 -9.74
C ILE A 93 -7.96 -0.10 -9.85
N HIS A 94 -9.19 -0.33 -9.42
CA HIS A 94 -10.24 0.67 -9.48
C HIS A 94 -10.81 0.92 -8.09
N THR A 95 -11.42 2.07 -7.91
CA THR A 95 -12.12 2.33 -6.64
C THR A 95 -13.21 1.27 -6.45
N GLY A 96 -13.38 0.86 -5.21
CA GLY A 96 -14.37 -0.14 -4.87
C GLY A 96 -13.80 -1.54 -4.67
N VAL A 97 -12.62 -1.84 -5.23
CA VAL A 97 -11.97 -3.13 -4.92
C VAL A 97 -11.39 -3.07 -3.51
N THR A 98 -11.12 -4.24 -2.95
CA THR A 98 -10.52 -4.28 -1.62
C THR A 98 -9.02 -4.03 -1.69
N GLY A 99 -8.44 -3.66 -0.54
CA GLY A 99 -6.99 -3.50 -0.46
C GLY A 99 -6.25 -4.77 -0.85
N ARG A 100 -6.75 -5.94 -0.42
CA ARG A 100 -6.15 -7.22 -0.80
C ARG A 100 -6.14 -7.41 -2.31
N GLU A 101 -7.26 -7.10 -2.97
CA GLU A 101 -7.34 -7.23 -4.42
C GLU A 101 -6.34 -6.30 -5.11
N ALA A 102 -6.18 -5.08 -4.59
CA ALA A 102 -5.23 -4.13 -5.13
C ALA A 102 -3.80 -4.65 -5.01
N VAL A 103 -3.44 -5.20 -3.84
CA VAL A 103 -2.11 -5.78 -3.64
C VAL A 103 -1.87 -6.93 -4.61
N GLU A 104 -2.86 -7.81 -4.77
CA GLU A 104 -2.70 -8.94 -5.68
C GLU A 104 -2.48 -8.48 -7.11
N LEU A 105 -3.17 -7.42 -7.54
CA LEU A 105 -2.98 -6.87 -8.88
C LEU A 105 -1.59 -6.27 -9.05
N MET A 106 -1.09 -5.59 -8.03
CA MET A 106 0.27 -5.05 -8.08
C MET A 106 1.31 -6.16 -8.14
N LEU A 107 1.13 -7.22 -7.36
CA LEU A 107 2.04 -8.35 -7.37
C LEU A 107 2.00 -9.08 -8.70
N LYS A 108 0.80 -9.24 -9.27
CA LYS A 108 0.65 -9.88 -10.55
C LYS A 108 1.32 -9.07 -11.67
N SER A 109 1.14 -7.77 -11.65
CA SER A 109 1.78 -6.88 -12.61
C SER A 109 3.30 -6.97 -12.52
N GLN A 110 3.81 -7.01 -11.30
CA GLN A 110 5.23 -7.14 -11.03
C GLN A 110 5.78 -8.45 -11.60
N SER A 111 5.09 -9.57 -11.34
CA SER A 111 5.58 -10.88 -11.77
C SER A 111 5.46 -11.09 -13.27
N SER A 112 4.62 -10.32 -13.97
CA SER A 112 4.48 -10.42 -15.41
C SER A 112 5.47 -9.57 -16.18
N GLN A 113 6.25 -8.73 -15.47
CA GLN A 113 7.26 -7.93 -16.13
C GLN A 113 8.50 -8.75 -16.35
N PRO A 114 9.21 -8.52 -17.49
CA PRO A 114 10.50 -9.17 -17.69
C PRO A 114 11.40 -8.76 -16.53
N SER A 115 12.14 -9.70 -16.02
CA SER A 115 13.02 -9.36 -14.91
C SER A 115 14.06 -8.39 -15.45
N ALA A 116 13.99 -7.37 -15.05
CA ALA A 116 14.80 -6.30 -15.56
C ALA A 116 16.12 -6.28 -14.83
N SER A 117 15.45 -6.98 -15.00
CA SER A 117 15.74 -6.88 -14.68
C SER A 117 16.21 -6.79 -13.93
N SER A 118 16.57 -7.18 -14.02
CA SER A 118 16.76 -7.14 -13.52
C SER A 118 17.35 -6.40 -13.12
N HIS A 119 17.73 -6.08 -13.51
CA HIS A 119 18.06 -5.41 -13.20
C HIS A 119 18.32 -4.89 -12.68
N ALA A 120 18.49 -4.97 -12.81
CA ALA A 120 18.51 -4.53 -12.43
C ALA A 120 18.87 -3.86 -12.06
N SER A 121 19.04 -3.93 -12.19
CA SER A 121 19.12 -3.40 -11.91
C SER A 121 19.65 -2.68 -11.55
N LYS A 122 19.83 -2.61 -11.60
CA LYS A 122 20.16 -2.04 -11.20
C LYS A 122 20.55 -1.76 -10.98
#